data_334d7bbfd16ff1797a20aa455c44f484
#
_entry.id   334d7bbfd16ff1797a20aa455c44f484
#
_cell.length_a   1.000
_cell.length_b   1.000
_cell.length_c   1.000
_cell.angle_alpha   90.00
_cell.angle_beta   90.00
_cell.angle_gamma   90.00
#
_symmetry.space_group_name_H-M   'P 1'
#
loop_
_entity.id
_entity.type
_entity.pdbx_description
1 polymer ?
#
loop_
_entity_poly.entity_id
_entity_poly.type
_entity_poly.pdbx_seq_one_letter_code
_entity_poly.pdbx_strand_id
1 'polypeptide(L)'
;MSKLSINLGRRFVVTGEITPPRGPDLTLFNRDIESFKTIAGKIDGINVVDNPGSMMLMSSLACSIMLKQNKLEPVYQLTCRDRNLFALESDLIAASAFGIQNVLALTGDHPACYSSEHPKAKGVFELDSASLIKLIKNMNQGVDGSNKPLNAKTDFFVGAALAPGARPLEPELQKMKRKNLLGVDFFQTQAIFEPSVIEEFLQRMEKQVGDQRKKIIMSIVPLYSYKMYELLVKIPGVIISDRTAQRIKNSQNPVEEGVSAAASLIDKARSLGLAGVHLMPAGKMKAFLRLFDKL
;
A
#
# COMPACT_ATOMS: atom_id res chain seq x y z
N MET A 1 -1.00 8.95 18.15
CA MET A 1 -0.16 7.91 17.51
C MET A 1 -1.04 6.75 17.06
N SER A 2 -0.89 6.29 15.83
CA SER A 2 -1.63 5.15 15.27
C SER A 2 -1.07 3.81 15.76
N LYS A 3 -1.88 2.73 15.65
CA LYS A 3 -1.43 1.38 15.96
C LYS A 3 -0.20 0.98 15.13
N LEU A 4 -0.21 1.33 13.83
CA LEU A 4 0.91 1.06 12.92
C LEU A 4 2.19 1.80 13.35
N SER A 5 2.10 3.10 13.67
CA SER A 5 3.27 3.90 14.09
C SER A 5 3.86 3.44 15.44
N ILE A 6 3.03 2.93 16.35
CA ILE A 6 3.50 2.39 17.64
C ILE A 6 4.27 1.08 17.44
N ASN A 7 3.82 0.23 16.53
CA ASN A 7 4.31 -1.14 16.39
C ASN A 7 5.43 -1.31 15.36
N LEU A 8 5.51 -0.44 14.35
CA LEU A 8 6.55 -0.54 13.31
C LEU A 8 7.96 -0.45 13.91
N GLY A 9 8.82 -1.37 13.52
CA GLY A 9 10.19 -1.48 14.04
C GLY A 9 10.32 -2.10 15.43
N ARG A 10 9.22 -2.25 16.19
CA ARG A 10 9.20 -2.89 17.52
C ARG A 10 8.77 -4.35 17.44
N ARG A 11 7.83 -4.66 16.56
CA ARG A 11 7.41 -6.03 16.24
C ARG A 11 7.12 -6.15 14.75
N PHE A 12 6.95 -7.36 14.29
CA PHE A 12 6.51 -7.61 12.91
C PHE A 12 5.06 -7.16 12.75
N VAL A 13 4.83 -6.14 11.89
CA VAL A 13 3.51 -5.57 11.65
C VAL A 13 2.79 -6.27 10.50
N VAL A 14 1.47 -6.28 10.56
CA VAL A 14 0.63 -6.82 9.50
C VAL A 14 -0.38 -5.75 9.10
N THR A 15 -0.42 -5.41 7.82
CA THR A 15 -1.46 -4.55 7.26
C THR A 15 -2.29 -5.30 6.23
N GLY A 16 -3.53 -4.89 6.05
CA GLY A 16 -4.43 -5.40 5.03
C GLY A 16 -4.81 -4.34 4.01
N GLU A 17 -5.65 -4.71 3.06
CA GLU A 17 -6.18 -3.81 2.04
C GLU A 17 -7.68 -3.97 1.89
N ILE A 18 -8.39 -2.87 1.73
CA ILE A 18 -9.79 -2.83 1.35
C ILE A 18 -9.97 -1.98 0.10
N THR A 19 -10.79 -2.47 -0.83
CA THR A 19 -11.10 -1.75 -2.06
C THR A 19 -12.39 -0.97 -1.87
N PRO A 20 -12.38 0.36 -2.06
CA PRO A 20 -13.60 1.17 -2.10
C PRO A 20 -14.61 0.66 -3.13
N PRO A 21 -15.92 0.80 -2.90
CA PRO A 21 -16.93 0.37 -3.85
C PRO A 21 -16.90 1.23 -5.11
N ARG A 22 -17.39 0.67 -6.23
CA ARG A 22 -17.49 1.38 -7.50
C ARG A 22 -18.71 2.32 -7.58
N GLY A 23 -19.62 2.22 -6.65
CA GLY A 23 -20.87 2.99 -6.62
C GLY A 23 -21.33 3.23 -5.18
N PRO A 24 -22.53 3.77 -4.99
CA PRO A 24 -23.05 4.12 -3.66
C PRO A 24 -23.52 2.93 -2.81
N ASP A 25 -23.59 1.71 -3.38
CA ASP A 25 -23.95 0.52 -2.62
C ASP A 25 -22.74 0.06 -1.77
N LEU A 26 -22.92 0.15 -0.45
CA LEU A 26 -21.90 -0.17 0.55
C LEU A 26 -21.99 -1.62 1.07
N THR A 27 -22.91 -2.43 0.56
CA THR A 27 -23.20 -3.78 1.11
C THR A 27 -21.93 -4.64 1.18
N LEU A 28 -21.16 -4.74 0.09
CA LEU A 28 -19.93 -5.52 0.07
C LEU A 28 -18.82 -4.88 0.91
N PHE A 29 -18.70 -3.57 0.86
CA PHE A 29 -17.70 -2.82 1.62
C PHE A 29 -17.93 -2.99 3.13
N ASN A 30 -19.17 -2.89 3.59
CA ASN A 30 -19.52 -3.12 5.00
C ASN A 30 -19.27 -4.56 5.43
N ARG A 31 -19.57 -5.56 4.59
CA ARG A 31 -19.22 -6.96 4.84
C ARG A 31 -17.71 -7.15 5.01
N ASP A 32 -16.90 -6.49 4.20
CA ASP A 32 -15.45 -6.57 4.32
C ASP A 32 -14.95 -5.85 5.58
N ILE A 33 -15.56 -4.72 5.99
CA ILE A 33 -15.33 -4.10 7.30
C ILE A 33 -15.60 -5.10 8.44
N GLU A 34 -16.74 -5.79 8.44
CA GLU A 34 -17.05 -6.79 9.47
C GLU A 34 -16.02 -7.93 9.47
N SER A 35 -15.55 -8.35 8.29
CA SER A 35 -14.46 -9.33 8.20
C SER A 35 -13.16 -8.83 8.83
N PHE A 36 -12.77 -7.57 8.62
CA PHE A 36 -11.61 -6.98 9.27
C PHE A 36 -11.75 -6.83 10.78
N LYS A 37 -12.98 -6.60 11.30
CA LYS A 37 -13.22 -6.57 12.75
C LYS A 37 -12.87 -7.91 13.41
N THR A 38 -13.06 -9.05 12.74
CA THR A 38 -12.72 -10.37 13.30
C THR A 38 -11.21 -10.55 13.55
N ILE A 39 -10.38 -9.81 12.83
CA ILE A 39 -8.91 -9.85 12.93
C ILE A 39 -8.29 -8.54 13.46
N ALA A 40 -9.12 -7.63 14.03
CA ALA A 40 -8.64 -6.31 14.47
C ALA A 40 -7.48 -6.38 15.48
N GLY A 41 -7.42 -7.46 16.29
CA GLY A 41 -6.30 -7.71 17.20
C GLY A 41 -4.98 -8.06 16.50
N LYS A 42 -5.04 -8.66 15.32
CA LYS A 42 -3.89 -9.18 14.56
C LYS A 42 -3.41 -8.24 13.45
N ILE A 43 -4.15 -7.16 13.13
CA ILE A 43 -3.83 -6.23 12.05
C ILE A 43 -3.48 -4.85 12.59
N ASP A 44 -2.49 -4.18 11.99
CA ASP A 44 -1.97 -2.87 12.43
C ASP A 44 -2.50 -1.71 11.61
N GLY A 45 -3.01 -1.98 10.41
CA GLY A 45 -3.59 -0.97 9.53
C GLY A 45 -4.26 -1.60 8.31
N ILE A 46 -5.20 -0.89 7.70
CA ILE A 46 -5.93 -1.32 6.52
C ILE A 46 -5.78 -0.25 5.45
N ASN A 47 -5.05 -0.55 4.39
CA ASN A 47 -4.90 0.33 3.24
C ASN A 47 -6.25 0.50 2.53
N VAL A 48 -6.61 1.75 2.27
CA VAL A 48 -7.78 2.11 1.48
C VAL A 48 -7.26 2.64 0.14
N VAL A 49 -7.41 1.86 -0.92
CA VAL A 49 -6.82 2.18 -2.23
C VAL A 49 -7.47 3.39 -2.88
N ASP A 50 -6.68 4.18 -3.63
CA ASP A 50 -7.10 5.41 -4.28
C ASP A 50 -7.04 5.27 -5.81
N ASN A 51 -8.14 4.84 -6.42
CA ASN A 51 -8.28 4.61 -7.86
C ASN A 51 -7.11 3.84 -8.49
N PRO A 52 -6.78 2.62 -7.97
CA PRO A 52 -5.64 1.85 -8.43
C PRO A 52 -5.77 1.50 -9.92
N GLY A 53 -4.67 1.57 -10.66
CA GLY A 53 -4.68 1.31 -12.11
C GLY A 53 -5.59 2.27 -12.90
N SER A 54 -5.87 3.46 -12.35
CA SER A 54 -6.79 4.46 -12.94
C SER A 54 -8.21 3.92 -13.18
N MET A 55 -8.67 3.02 -12.31
CA MET A 55 -10.07 2.57 -12.24
C MET A 55 -10.84 3.44 -11.25
N MET A 56 -12.03 3.89 -11.63
CA MET A 56 -12.87 4.76 -10.80
C MET A 56 -13.50 4.00 -9.64
N LEU A 57 -13.25 4.46 -8.42
CA LEU A 57 -13.81 3.96 -7.18
C LEU A 57 -14.31 5.12 -6.30
N MET A 58 -15.03 4.79 -5.24
CA MET A 58 -15.40 5.77 -4.22
C MET A 58 -14.15 6.39 -3.58
N SER A 59 -14.26 7.63 -3.10
CA SER A 59 -13.17 8.35 -2.43
C SER A 59 -12.50 7.52 -1.33
N SER A 60 -11.18 7.34 -1.44
CA SER A 60 -10.35 6.68 -0.44
C SER A 60 -10.42 7.38 0.91
N LEU A 61 -10.56 8.72 0.94
CA LEU A 61 -10.76 9.51 2.16
C LEU A 61 -12.08 9.14 2.83
N ALA A 62 -13.20 9.13 2.08
CA ALA A 62 -14.51 8.78 2.62
C ALA A 62 -14.52 7.37 3.22
N CYS A 63 -13.96 6.39 2.49
CA CYS A 63 -13.84 5.02 2.97
C CYS A 63 -12.90 4.89 4.20
N SER A 64 -11.83 5.70 4.26
CA SER A 64 -10.95 5.76 5.44
C SER A 64 -11.67 6.30 6.68
N ILE A 65 -12.53 7.31 6.51
CA ILE A 65 -13.39 7.84 7.58
C ILE A 65 -14.35 6.74 8.07
N MET A 66 -14.97 5.98 7.15
CA MET A 66 -15.85 4.86 7.52
C MET A 66 -15.10 3.78 8.30
N LEU A 67 -13.87 3.42 7.93
CA LEU A 67 -13.04 2.50 8.72
C LEU A 67 -12.79 3.06 10.13
N LYS A 68 -12.44 4.33 10.25
CA LYS A 68 -12.18 4.97 11.54
C LYS A 68 -13.42 4.97 12.44
N GLN A 69 -14.60 5.27 11.90
CA GLN A 69 -15.87 5.18 12.60
C GLN A 69 -16.17 3.75 13.09
N ASN A 70 -15.69 2.74 12.37
CA ASN A 70 -15.78 1.33 12.75
C ASN A 70 -14.64 0.86 13.68
N LYS A 71 -13.84 1.78 14.26
CA LYS A 71 -12.72 1.50 15.18
C LYS A 71 -11.61 0.65 14.54
N LEU A 72 -11.50 0.71 13.22
CA LEU A 72 -10.40 0.13 12.46
C LEU A 72 -9.37 1.22 12.14
N GLU A 73 -8.12 0.83 11.89
CA GLU A 73 -7.02 1.76 11.65
C GLU A 73 -6.77 1.89 10.14
N PRO A 74 -7.21 2.97 9.47
CA PRO A 74 -6.94 3.14 8.04
C PRO A 74 -5.49 3.55 7.77
N VAL A 75 -4.97 3.09 6.63
CA VAL A 75 -3.83 3.70 5.92
C VAL A 75 -4.42 4.34 4.66
N TYR A 76 -4.61 5.65 4.72
CA TYR A 76 -5.19 6.43 3.64
C TYR A 76 -4.20 6.52 2.47
N GLN A 77 -4.54 5.90 1.34
CA GLN A 77 -3.77 6.09 0.11
C GLN A 77 -4.19 7.41 -0.54
N LEU A 78 -3.21 8.25 -0.84
CA LEU A 78 -3.41 9.58 -1.43
C LEU A 78 -2.54 9.72 -2.68
N THR A 79 -3.18 9.85 -3.86
CA THR A 79 -2.50 10.02 -5.14
C THR A 79 -2.46 11.47 -5.58
N CYS A 80 -1.33 11.87 -6.19
CA CYS A 80 -1.17 13.18 -6.83
C CYS A 80 -1.83 13.25 -8.22
N ARG A 81 -2.19 12.11 -8.81
CA ARG A 81 -2.75 12.03 -10.17
C ARG A 81 -3.99 12.88 -10.37
N ASP A 82 -4.91 12.85 -9.41
CA ASP A 82 -6.25 13.42 -9.58
C ASP A 82 -6.43 14.75 -8.84
N ARG A 83 -5.39 15.24 -8.13
CA ARG A 83 -5.49 16.34 -7.17
C ARG A 83 -4.42 17.40 -7.40
N ASN A 84 -4.81 18.67 -7.43
CA ASN A 84 -3.89 19.81 -7.29
C ASN A 84 -3.56 20.05 -5.81
N LEU A 85 -2.69 21.02 -5.54
CA LEU A 85 -2.22 21.34 -4.18
C LEU A 85 -3.39 21.65 -3.23
N PHE A 86 -4.39 22.41 -3.66
CA PHE A 86 -5.57 22.72 -2.82
C PHE A 86 -6.34 21.46 -2.41
N ALA A 87 -6.57 20.54 -3.35
CA ALA A 87 -7.27 19.30 -3.06
C ALA A 87 -6.45 18.40 -2.13
N LEU A 88 -5.13 18.30 -2.35
CA LEU A 88 -4.24 17.51 -1.49
C LEU A 88 -4.22 18.04 -0.06
N GLU A 89 -4.09 19.34 0.13
CA GLU A 89 -4.09 19.95 1.47
C GLU A 89 -5.44 19.84 2.16
N SER A 90 -6.54 20.09 1.44
CA SER A 90 -7.89 19.98 1.98
C SER A 90 -8.21 18.55 2.43
N ASP A 91 -7.83 17.55 1.62
CA ASP A 91 -8.01 16.13 1.95
C ASP A 91 -7.16 15.74 3.16
N LEU A 92 -5.91 16.22 3.28
CA LEU A 92 -5.04 15.98 4.43
C LEU A 92 -5.59 16.63 5.69
N ILE A 93 -6.07 17.88 5.63
CA ILE A 93 -6.71 18.56 6.77
C ILE A 93 -7.94 17.76 7.22
N ALA A 94 -8.79 17.33 6.28
CA ALA A 94 -9.96 16.51 6.59
C ALA A 94 -9.55 15.17 7.22
N ALA A 95 -8.58 14.46 6.64
CA ALA A 95 -8.06 13.21 7.18
C ALA A 95 -7.58 13.38 8.64
N SER A 96 -6.82 14.44 8.92
CA SER A 96 -6.34 14.76 10.27
C SER A 96 -7.49 15.07 11.23
N ALA A 97 -8.49 15.86 10.81
CA ALA A 97 -9.65 16.23 11.61
C ALA A 97 -10.51 15.00 11.99
N PHE A 98 -10.59 14.00 11.11
CA PHE A 98 -11.27 12.72 11.37
C PHE A 98 -10.38 11.67 12.07
N GLY A 99 -9.18 12.05 12.51
CA GLY A 99 -8.28 11.19 13.29
C GLY A 99 -7.57 10.11 12.47
N ILE A 100 -7.47 10.26 11.14
CA ILE A 100 -6.67 9.41 10.26
C ILE A 100 -5.23 9.86 10.39
N GLN A 101 -4.35 8.94 10.79
CA GLN A 101 -2.94 9.27 11.05
C GLN A 101 -1.97 8.61 10.05
N ASN A 102 -2.35 7.48 9.41
CA ASN A 102 -1.46 6.84 8.45
C ASN A 102 -1.83 7.26 7.03
N VAL A 103 -0.83 7.73 6.28
CA VAL A 103 -0.98 8.14 4.88
C VAL A 103 0.06 7.41 4.04
N LEU A 104 -0.36 6.77 2.96
CA LEU A 104 0.54 6.25 1.92
C LEU A 104 0.56 7.25 0.76
N ALA A 105 1.66 8.00 0.65
CA ALA A 105 1.84 9.02 -0.38
C ALA A 105 2.23 8.41 -1.73
N LEU A 106 1.40 8.60 -2.74
CA LEU A 106 1.54 8.00 -4.07
C LEU A 106 1.54 9.06 -5.17
N THR A 107 2.32 8.83 -6.23
CA THR A 107 2.19 9.63 -7.46
C THR A 107 0.88 9.30 -8.17
N GLY A 108 0.50 8.02 -8.20
CA GLY A 108 -0.63 7.47 -8.94
C GLY A 108 -0.22 6.98 -10.34
N ASP A 109 -1.00 6.03 -10.86
CA ASP A 109 -0.82 5.50 -12.22
C ASP A 109 -1.27 6.52 -13.26
N HIS A 110 -0.59 6.58 -14.41
CA HIS A 110 -0.97 7.50 -15.47
C HIS A 110 -2.39 7.17 -15.98
N PRO A 111 -3.26 8.17 -16.28
CA PRO A 111 -4.61 7.93 -16.78
C PRO A 111 -4.68 7.07 -18.04
N ALA A 112 -3.63 7.06 -18.87
CA ALA A 112 -3.55 6.19 -20.07
C ALA A 112 -2.85 4.84 -19.78
N CYS A 113 -2.76 4.38 -18.53
CA CYS A 113 -2.23 3.04 -18.24
C CYS A 113 -3.16 1.94 -18.76
N TYR A 114 -2.63 0.72 -18.90
CA TYR A 114 -3.32 -0.41 -19.52
C TYR A 114 -4.66 -0.82 -18.85
N SER A 115 -4.82 -0.52 -17.57
CA SER A 115 -6.03 -0.85 -16.79
C SER A 115 -7.04 0.29 -16.70
N SER A 116 -6.73 1.46 -17.27
CA SER A 116 -7.54 2.66 -17.13
C SER A 116 -8.91 2.54 -17.80
N GLU A 117 -9.93 2.96 -17.07
CA GLU A 117 -11.31 3.09 -17.60
C GLU A 117 -11.53 4.45 -18.28
N HIS A 118 -10.69 5.44 -17.97
CA HIS A 118 -10.77 6.79 -18.53
C HIS A 118 -9.41 7.24 -19.11
N PRO A 119 -8.92 6.59 -20.19
CA PRO A 119 -7.56 6.85 -20.70
C PRO A 119 -7.37 8.26 -21.28
N LYS A 120 -8.48 9.01 -21.49
CA LYS A 120 -8.46 10.41 -21.93
C LYS A 120 -8.55 11.41 -20.78
N ALA A 121 -8.73 10.95 -19.55
CA ALA A 121 -8.73 11.84 -18.39
C ALA A 121 -7.37 12.54 -18.27
N LYS A 122 -7.38 13.80 -17.85
CA LYS A 122 -6.14 14.56 -17.65
C LYS A 122 -5.65 14.33 -16.23
N GLY A 123 -4.43 13.82 -16.09
CA GLY A 123 -3.77 13.78 -14.81
C GLY A 123 -3.30 15.18 -14.40
N VAL A 124 -3.41 15.49 -13.12
CA VAL A 124 -2.95 16.78 -12.55
C VAL A 124 -1.46 16.74 -12.30
N PHE A 125 -0.99 15.78 -11.49
CA PHE A 125 0.43 15.55 -11.17
C PHE A 125 1.20 16.84 -10.84
N GLU A 126 0.56 17.78 -10.13
CA GLU A 126 1.25 19.00 -9.65
C GLU A 126 2.37 18.65 -8.68
N LEU A 127 2.17 17.60 -7.87
CA LEU A 127 3.19 16.97 -7.03
C LEU A 127 3.49 15.54 -7.50
N ASP A 128 4.69 15.07 -7.17
CA ASP A 128 5.03 13.64 -7.12
C ASP A 128 4.96 13.12 -5.68
N SER A 129 5.09 11.80 -5.49
CA SER A 129 5.02 11.21 -4.14
C SER A 129 6.10 11.75 -3.18
N ALA A 130 7.27 12.16 -3.66
CA ALA A 130 8.31 12.74 -2.81
C ALA A 130 7.95 14.16 -2.37
N SER A 131 7.41 14.98 -3.28
CA SER A 131 6.92 16.33 -2.98
C SER A 131 5.70 16.28 -2.05
N LEU A 132 4.82 15.28 -2.23
CA LEU A 132 3.70 15.03 -1.31
C LEU A 132 4.18 14.65 0.10
N ILE A 133 5.20 13.81 0.24
CA ILE A 133 5.81 13.50 1.54
C ILE A 133 6.33 14.79 2.21
N LYS A 134 7.03 15.66 1.46
CA LYS A 134 7.52 16.93 1.98
C LYS A 134 6.35 17.81 2.46
N LEU A 135 5.28 17.92 1.68
CA LEU A 135 4.07 18.67 2.06
C LEU A 135 3.49 18.13 3.37
N ILE A 136 3.28 16.82 3.49
CA ILE A 136 2.73 16.20 4.71
C ILE A 136 3.62 16.46 5.92
N LYS A 137 4.96 16.37 5.75
CA LYS A 137 5.91 16.67 6.85
C LYS A 137 5.88 18.15 7.25
N ASN A 138 5.67 19.09 6.31
CA ASN A 138 5.46 20.50 6.62
C ASN A 138 4.16 20.71 7.42
N MET A 139 3.07 20.04 7.02
CA MET A 139 1.80 20.11 7.76
C MET A 139 1.93 19.51 9.17
N ASN A 140 2.76 18.48 9.36
CA ASN A 140 3.12 17.98 10.70
C ASN A 140 3.93 18.98 11.53
N GLN A 141 4.56 19.98 10.91
CA GLN A 141 5.19 21.12 11.60
C GLN A 141 4.23 22.29 11.80
N GLY A 142 3.03 22.22 11.23
CA GLY A 142 1.99 23.24 11.38
C GLY A 142 1.97 24.31 10.29
N VAL A 143 2.55 24.04 9.11
CA VAL A 143 2.53 24.95 7.97
C VAL A 143 2.02 24.26 6.69
N ASP A 144 1.32 25.02 5.85
CA ASP A 144 0.84 24.57 4.54
C ASP A 144 1.94 24.57 3.45
N GLY A 145 1.60 24.24 2.22
CA GLY A 145 2.51 24.27 1.08
C GLY A 145 3.03 25.66 0.69
N SER A 146 2.37 26.72 1.16
CA SER A 146 2.78 28.13 1.00
C SER A 146 3.55 28.66 2.21
N ASN A 147 3.92 27.82 3.16
CA ASN A 147 4.52 28.17 4.46
C ASN A 147 3.65 29.06 5.35
N LYS A 148 2.34 29.05 5.17
CA LYS A 148 1.41 29.74 6.06
C LYS A 148 1.06 28.84 7.25
N PRO A 149 0.91 29.41 8.47
CA PRO A 149 0.58 28.62 9.64
C PRO A 149 -0.82 28.00 9.53
N LEU A 150 -0.93 26.73 9.88
CA LEU A 150 -2.20 26.07 10.14
C LEU A 150 -2.71 26.43 11.55
N ASN A 151 -4.00 26.33 11.80
CA ASN A 151 -4.57 26.52 13.14
C ASN A 151 -4.17 25.42 14.14
N ALA A 152 -3.75 24.26 13.65
CA ALA A 152 -3.14 23.17 14.42
C ALA A 152 -2.23 22.35 13.50
N LYS A 153 -1.18 21.76 14.05
CA LYS A 153 -0.33 20.82 13.31
C LYS A 153 -1.03 19.47 13.12
N THR A 154 -0.73 18.79 12.01
CA THR A 154 -1.14 17.41 11.79
C THR A 154 -0.17 16.42 12.50
N ASP A 155 -0.53 15.12 12.57
CA ASP A 155 0.32 14.06 13.15
C ASP A 155 0.28 12.82 12.25
N PHE A 156 0.74 12.99 11.00
CA PHE A 156 0.74 11.90 10.02
C PHE A 156 1.98 11.03 10.13
N PHE A 157 1.75 9.72 10.13
CA PHE A 157 2.73 8.67 9.90
C PHE A 157 2.72 8.34 8.40
N VAL A 158 3.82 8.66 7.70
CA VAL A 158 3.84 8.76 6.24
C VAL A 158 4.58 7.59 5.63
N GLY A 159 3.88 6.84 4.78
CA GLY A 159 4.44 5.78 3.96
C GLY A 159 4.68 6.18 2.51
N ALA A 160 5.50 5.41 1.84
CA ALA A 160 5.74 5.53 0.40
C ALA A 160 5.86 4.16 -0.28
N ALA A 161 5.47 4.08 -1.55
CA ALA A 161 5.60 2.86 -2.34
C ALA A 161 7.05 2.62 -2.79
N LEU A 162 7.41 1.32 -2.91
CA LEU A 162 8.63 0.80 -3.53
C LEU A 162 8.29 -0.25 -4.58
N ALA A 163 9.09 -0.32 -5.64
CA ALA A 163 9.00 -1.31 -6.71
C ALA A 163 10.27 -2.18 -6.77
N PRO A 164 10.43 -3.21 -5.89
CA PRO A 164 11.64 -4.05 -5.87
C PRO A 164 11.91 -4.79 -7.17
N GLY A 165 10.87 -5.05 -7.96
CA GLY A 165 11.00 -5.69 -9.27
C GLY A 165 11.24 -4.73 -10.43
N ALA A 166 11.45 -3.43 -10.19
CA ALA A 166 11.76 -2.47 -11.25
C ALA A 166 13.04 -2.84 -12.01
N ARG A 167 13.01 -2.66 -13.31
CA ARG A 167 14.18 -2.89 -14.18
C ARG A 167 14.35 -1.70 -15.13
N PRO A 168 15.47 -0.95 -15.07
CA PRO A 168 16.58 -1.10 -14.11
C PRO A 168 16.19 -0.72 -12.67
N LEU A 169 16.91 -1.23 -11.66
CA LEU A 169 16.60 -1.02 -10.25
C LEU A 169 17.16 0.30 -9.68
N GLU A 170 18.23 0.83 -10.30
CA GLU A 170 18.92 2.05 -9.84
C GLU A 170 17.99 3.25 -9.66
N PRO A 171 17.11 3.61 -10.61
CA PRO A 171 16.19 4.73 -10.44
C PRO A 171 15.26 4.55 -9.22
N GLU A 172 14.84 3.31 -8.92
CA GLU A 172 13.99 3.04 -7.77
C GLU A 172 14.74 3.23 -6.45
N LEU A 173 16.00 2.80 -6.37
CA LEU A 173 16.86 3.04 -5.21
C LEU A 173 17.13 4.55 -4.99
N GLN A 174 17.31 5.33 -6.05
CA GLN A 174 17.45 6.78 -5.95
C GLN A 174 16.15 7.44 -5.45
N LYS A 175 14.99 7.02 -5.94
CA LYS A 175 13.69 7.46 -5.42
C LYS A 175 13.53 7.11 -3.94
N MET A 176 13.90 5.89 -3.54
CA MET A 176 13.88 5.46 -2.13
C MET A 176 14.77 6.35 -1.27
N LYS A 177 16.01 6.61 -1.70
CA LYS A 177 16.95 7.50 -1.00
C LYS A 177 16.38 8.89 -0.82
N ARG A 178 15.80 9.49 -1.89
CA ARG A 178 15.13 10.81 -1.83
C ARG A 178 13.99 10.82 -0.81
N LYS A 179 13.11 9.82 -0.84
CA LYS A 179 11.98 9.71 0.09
C LYS A 179 12.45 9.52 1.53
N ASN A 180 13.52 8.73 1.75
CA ASN A 180 14.09 8.53 3.08
C ASN A 180 14.67 9.83 3.66
N LEU A 181 15.35 10.65 2.85
CA LEU A 181 15.86 11.97 3.24
C LEU A 181 14.74 12.96 3.59
N LEU A 182 13.55 12.83 3.00
CA LEU A 182 12.37 13.63 3.30
C LEU A 182 11.64 13.16 4.58
N GLY A 183 12.15 12.13 5.26
CA GLY A 183 11.61 11.68 6.53
C GLY A 183 10.41 10.75 6.41
N VAL A 184 10.33 9.94 5.34
CA VAL A 184 9.31 8.89 5.25
C VAL A 184 9.46 7.92 6.43
N ASP A 185 8.33 7.51 7.01
CA ASP A 185 8.31 6.67 8.20
C ASP A 185 8.35 5.18 7.86
N PHE A 186 7.70 4.78 6.75
CA PHE A 186 7.71 3.40 6.26
C PHE A 186 7.66 3.32 4.74
N PHE A 187 8.05 2.17 4.22
CA PHE A 187 7.92 1.82 2.81
C PHE A 187 7.01 0.61 2.67
N GLN A 188 6.14 0.62 1.67
CA GLN A 188 5.31 -0.51 1.27
C GLN A 188 5.70 -0.93 -0.14
N THR A 189 6.06 -2.21 -0.34
CA THR A 189 6.47 -2.68 -1.67
C THR A 189 5.27 -2.89 -2.60
N GLN A 190 5.52 -2.95 -3.90
CA GLN A 190 4.61 -3.66 -4.81
C GLN A 190 4.53 -5.13 -4.42
N ALA A 191 3.52 -5.85 -4.95
CA ALA A 191 3.32 -7.27 -4.68
C ALA A 191 4.57 -8.09 -5.03
N ILE A 192 5.05 -8.87 -4.08
CA ILE A 192 6.18 -9.80 -4.25
C ILE A 192 5.64 -11.22 -4.36
N PHE A 193 6.07 -11.93 -5.40
CA PHE A 193 5.72 -13.33 -5.64
C PHE A 193 6.97 -14.23 -5.59
N GLU A 194 8.14 -13.67 -5.85
CA GLU A 194 9.40 -14.41 -5.89
C GLU A 194 10.36 -13.90 -4.81
N PRO A 195 10.83 -14.75 -3.90
CA PRO A 195 11.78 -14.39 -2.85
C PRO A 195 13.05 -13.71 -3.37
N SER A 196 13.55 -14.14 -4.53
CA SER A 196 14.77 -13.60 -5.15
C SER A 196 14.65 -12.11 -5.48
N VAL A 197 13.44 -11.63 -5.80
CA VAL A 197 13.19 -10.21 -6.13
C VAL A 197 13.45 -9.32 -4.92
N ILE A 198 12.92 -9.70 -3.76
CA ILE A 198 13.12 -8.90 -2.55
C ILE A 198 14.55 -9.06 -2.01
N GLU A 199 15.16 -10.23 -2.14
CA GLU A 199 16.56 -10.46 -1.74
C GLU A 199 17.53 -9.61 -2.54
N GLU A 200 17.42 -9.60 -3.87
CA GLU A 200 18.23 -8.75 -4.76
C GLU A 200 18.07 -7.27 -4.40
N PHE A 201 16.80 -6.84 -4.21
CA PHE A 201 16.50 -5.47 -3.83
C PHE A 201 17.19 -5.08 -2.52
N LEU A 202 17.09 -5.91 -1.49
CA LEU A 202 17.68 -5.63 -0.16
C LEU A 202 19.19 -5.56 -0.21
N GLN A 203 19.86 -6.44 -0.97
CA GLN A 203 21.32 -6.39 -1.14
C GLN A 203 21.79 -5.08 -1.80
N ARG A 204 21.06 -4.61 -2.82
CA ARG A 204 21.39 -3.37 -3.52
C ARG A 204 21.03 -2.14 -2.70
N MET A 205 19.89 -2.17 -2.01
CA MET A 205 19.47 -1.13 -1.08
C MET A 205 20.52 -0.90 0.01
N GLU A 206 21.00 -1.96 0.63
CA GLU A 206 22.01 -1.86 1.72
C GLU A 206 23.28 -1.14 1.25
N LYS A 207 23.73 -1.42 0.02
CA LYS A 207 24.93 -0.79 -0.56
C LYS A 207 24.71 0.68 -0.93
N GLN A 208 23.51 1.08 -1.38
CA GLN A 208 23.29 2.41 -1.97
C GLN A 208 22.52 3.38 -1.06
N VAL A 209 21.67 2.86 -0.18
CA VAL A 209 20.78 3.65 0.68
C VAL A 209 21.10 3.42 2.17
N GLY A 210 21.70 2.28 2.50
CA GLY A 210 21.84 1.79 3.87
C GLY A 210 20.71 0.86 4.27
N ASP A 211 20.85 0.18 5.41
CA ASP A 211 19.82 -0.77 5.88
C ASP A 211 18.54 -0.05 6.31
N GLN A 212 17.48 -0.30 5.59
CA GLN A 212 16.14 0.21 5.85
C GLN A 212 15.10 -0.91 6.10
N ARG A 213 15.53 -2.17 6.34
CA ARG A 213 14.63 -3.33 6.51
C ARG A 213 13.52 -3.07 7.52
N LYS A 214 13.84 -2.37 8.61
CA LYS A 214 12.90 -2.04 9.70
C LYS A 214 11.84 -1.00 9.34
N LYS A 215 11.92 -0.43 8.13
CA LYS A 215 10.88 0.43 7.56
C LYS A 215 10.10 -0.25 6.43
N ILE A 216 10.50 -1.43 5.96
CA ILE A 216 9.89 -2.07 4.78
C ILE A 216 8.79 -3.03 5.20
N ILE A 217 7.59 -2.79 4.68
CA ILE A 217 6.42 -3.66 4.74
C ILE A 217 6.29 -4.33 3.36
N MET A 218 6.50 -5.65 3.28
CA MET A 218 6.46 -6.40 2.03
C MET A 218 5.03 -6.74 1.64
N SER A 219 4.60 -6.32 0.46
CA SER A 219 3.27 -6.63 -0.05
C SER A 219 3.19 -8.03 -0.64
N ILE A 220 2.15 -8.77 -0.26
CA ILE A 220 1.89 -10.14 -0.67
C ILE A 220 0.44 -10.26 -1.14
N VAL A 221 0.25 -10.78 -2.33
CA VAL A 221 -1.04 -11.13 -2.92
C VAL A 221 -1.07 -12.63 -3.15
N PRO A 222 -1.97 -13.38 -2.51
CA PRO A 222 -2.12 -14.80 -2.86
C PRO A 222 -2.61 -14.94 -4.30
N LEU A 223 -1.91 -15.72 -5.10
CA LEU A 223 -2.24 -15.94 -6.50
C LEU A 223 -3.31 -17.04 -6.61
N TYR A 224 -4.55 -16.65 -6.82
CA TYR A 224 -5.71 -17.54 -6.74
C TYR A 224 -6.09 -18.23 -8.05
N SER A 225 -5.53 -17.83 -9.18
CA SER A 225 -5.84 -18.42 -10.49
C SER A 225 -4.80 -18.02 -11.55
N TYR A 226 -4.72 -18.81 -12.61
CA TYR A 226 -3.87 -18.49 -13.76
C TYR A 226 -4.32 -17.22 -14.48
N LYS A 227 -5.63 -16.95 -14.55
CA LYS A 227 -6.17 -15.68 -15.08
C LYS A 227 -5.67 -14.46 -14.30
N MET A 228 -5.53 -14.58 -12.99
CA MET A 228 -4.97 -13.52 -12.15
C MET A 228 -3.49 -13.30 -12.47
N TYR A 229 -2.71 -14.37 -12.70
CA TYR A 229 -1.33 -14.26 -13.17
C TYR A 229 -1.25 -13.44 -14.47
N GLU A 230 -2.06 -13.78 -15.49
CA GLU A 230 -2.07 -13.07 -16.78
C GLU A 230 -2.36 -11.57 -16.68
N LEU A 231 -3.05 -11.14 -15.64
CA LEU A 231 -3.30 -9.73 -15.34
C LEU A 231 -2.12 -9.09 -14.61
N LEU A 232 -1.60 -9.76 -13.59
CA LEU A 232 -0.56 -9.22 -12.71
C LEU A 232 0.79 -9.04 -13.40
N VAL A 233 1.18 -9.92 -14.31
CA VAL A 233 2.44 -9.80 -15.07
C VAL A 233 2.47 -8.59 -16.01
N LYS A 234 1.32 -7.97 -16.27
CA LYS A 234 1.23 -6.72 -17.05
C LYS A 234 1.56 -5.48 -16.22
N ILE A 235 1.62 -5.62 -14.90
CA ILE A 235 1.94 -4.50 -14.00
C ILE A 235 3.46 -4.31 -14.00
N PRO A 236 3.97 -3.12 -14.35
CA PRO A 236 5.41 -2.86 -14.34
C PRO A 236 6.02 -3.12 -12.95
N GLY A 237 7.09 -3.90 -12.91
CA GLY A 237 7.78 -4.24 -11.66
C GLY A 237 7.20 -5.45 -10.92
N VAL A 238 6.09 -6.04 -11.36
CA VAL A 238 5.61 -7.33 -10.85
C VAL A 238 6.30 -8.47 -11.61
N ILE A 239 6.98 -9.33 -10.87
CA ILE A 239 7.70 -10.49 -11.41
C ILE A 239 7.10 -11.76 -10.81
N ILE A 240 6.59 -12.64 -11.68
CA ILE A 240 6.06 -13.95 -11.33
C ILE A 240 6.74 -14.96 -12.26
N SER A 241 7.44 -15.94 -11.72
CA SER A 241 8.15 -16.95 -12.51
C SER A 241 7.18 -17.91 -13.22
N ASP A 242 7.62 -18.47 -14.34
CA ASP A 242 6.88 -19.52 -15.04
C ASP A 242 6.60 -20.73 -14.11
N ARG A 243 7.54 -21.06 -13.23
CA ARG A 243 7.36 -22.11 -12.22
C ARG A 243 6.16 -21.82 -11.30
N THR A 244 6.06 -20.60 -10.78
CA THR A 244 4.93 -20.17 -9.94
C THR A 244 3.62 -20.18 -10.73
N ALA A 245 3.64 -19.69 -11.97
CA ALA A 245 2.48 -19.70 -12.86
C ALA A 245 1.99 -21.13 -13.18
N GLN A 246 2.90 -22.05 -13.50
CA GLN A 246 2.55 -23.45 -13.79
C GLN A 246 2.03 -24.21 -12.56
N ARG A 247 2.56 -23.94 -11.37
CA ARG A 247 2.02 -24.52 -10.12
C ARG A 247 0.55 -24.14 -9.94
N ILE A 248 0.20 -22.88 -10.12
CA ILE A 248 -1.19 -22.41 -10.02
C ILE A 248 -2.07 -23.01 -11.13
N LYS A 249 -1.56 -23.04 -12.37
CA LYS A 249 -2.30 -23.58 -13.54
C LYS A 249 -2.66 -25.05 -13.39
N ASN A 250 -1.72 -25.84 -12.87
CA ASN A 250 -1.86 -27.30 -12.76
C ASN A 250 -2.44 -27.76 -11.41
N SER A 251 -2.69 -26.82 -10.48
CA SER A 251 -3.23 -27.15 -9.16
C SER A 251 -4.71 -27.53 -9.25
N GLN A 252 -5.11 -28.61 -8.55
CA GLN A 252 -6.51 -28.94 -8.34
C GLN A 252 -7.24 -27.95 -7.43
N ASN A 253 -6.50 -27.22 -6.57
CA ASN A 253 -7.02 -26.17 -5.71
C ASN A 253 -6.11 -24.92 -5.75
N PRO A 254 -6.22 -24.10 -6.80
CA PRO A 254 -5.36 -22.92 -6.98
C PRO A 254 -5.45 -21.90 -5.83
N VAL A 255 -6.61 -21.83 -5.16
CA VAL A 255 -6.80 -20.94 -4.02
C VAL A 255 -5.94 -21.36 -2.84
N GLU A 256 -5.92 -22.67 -2.54
CA GLU A 256 -5.10 -23.21 -1.45
C GLU A 256 -3.60 -23.09 -1.76
N GLU A 257 -3.23 -23.36 -3.00
CA GLU A 257 -1.87 -23.19 -3.48
C GLU A 257 -1.38 -21.75 -3.30
N GLY A 258 -2.22 -20.76 -3.68
CA GLY A 258 -1.93 -19.35 -3.54
C GLY A 258 -1.80 -18.91 -2.07
N VAL A 259 -2.68 -19.42 -1.19
CA VAL A 259 -2.61 -19.15 0.26
C VAL A 259 -1.34 -19.75 0.87
N SER A 260 -0.95 -20.98 0.46
CA SER A 260 0.27 -21.64 0.94
C SER A 260 1.53 -20.89 0.49
N ALA A 261 1.58 -20.46 -0.78
CA ALA A 261 2.68 -19.67 -1.30
C ALA A 261 2.80 -18.32 -0.57
N ALA A 262 1.67 -17.63 -0.31
CA ALA A 262 1.64 -16.39 0.45
C ALA A 262 2.15 -16.59 1.89
N ALA A 263 1.77 -17.69 2.56
CA ALA A 263 2.28 -18.01 3.90
C ALA A 263 3.81 -18.19 3.90
N SER A 264 4.37 -18.88 2.90
CA SER A 264 5.83 -19.02 2.76
C SER A 264 6.53 -17.67 2.54
N LEU A 265 5.90 -16.73 1.84
CA LEU A 265 6.42 -15.38 1.67
C LEU A 265 6.37 -14.56 2.96
N ILE A 266 5.37 -14.77 3.83
CA ILE A 266 5.32 -14.15 5.16
C ILE A 266 6.51 -14.62 6.01
N ASP A 267 6.79 -15.93 6.04
CA ASP A 267 7.94 -16.49 6.75
C ASP A 267 9.26 -15.96 6.19
N LYS A 268 9.33 -15.81 4.87
CA LYS A 268 10.48 -15.20 4.21
C LYS A 268 10.69 -13.74 4.62
N ALA A 269 9.63 -12.94 4.68
CA ALA A 269 9.71 -11.55 5.15
C ALA A 269 10.25 -11.46 6.60
N ARG A 270 9.80 -12.37 7.48
CA ARG A 270 10.32 -12.49 8.86
C ARG A 270 11.81 -12.83 8.87
N SER A 271 12.23 -13.85 8.10
CA SER A 271 13.64 -14.29 8.04
C SER A 271 14.58 -13.23 7.47
N LEU A 272 14.09 -12.37 6.58
CA LEU A 272 14.84 -11.23 6.04
C LEU A 272 14.90 -10.02 6.99
N GLY A 273 14.24 -10.09 8.14
CA GLY A 273 14.23 -9.02 9.14
C GLY A 273 13.42 -7.78 8.71
N LEU A 274 12.48 -7.92 7.80
CA LEU A 274 11.60 -6.83 7.38
C LEU A 274 10.69 -6.37 8.52
N ALA A 275 10.19 -5.13 8.42
CA ALA A 275 9.30 -4.55 9.42
C ALA A 275 7.95 -5.28 9.50
N GLY A 276 7.47 -5.82 8.39
CA GLY A 276 6.18 -6.49 8.34
C GLY A 276 5.74 -6.89 6.94
N VAL A 277 4.47 -7.26 6.85
CA VAL A 277 3.82 -7.60 5.58
C VAL A 277 2.52 -6.80 5.38
N HIS A 278 2.23 -6.53 4.12
CA HIS A 278 0.97 -5.99 3.65
C HIS A 278 0.25 -7.09 2.84
N LEU A 279 -0.91 -7.54 3.33
CA LEU A 279 -1.65 -8.64 2.75
C LEU A 279 -2.87 -8.13 1.97
N MET A 280 -2.99 -8.50 0.71
CA MET A 280 -4.08 -8.05 -0.16
C MET A 280 -5.10 -9.19 -0.37
N PRO A 281 -6.41 -8.96 -0.11
CA PRO A 281 -7.46 -9.99 -0.30
C PRO A 281 -7.69 -10.39 -1.75
N ALA A 282 -7.46 -9.48 -2.71
CA ALA A 282 -7.71 -9.67 -4.14
C ALA A 282 -9.11 -10.27 -4.42
N GLY A 283 -10.14 -9.74 -3.76
CA GLY A 283 -11.54 -10.16 -3.89
C GLY A 283 -11.91 -11.49 -3.22
N LYS A 284 -10.98 -12.14 -2.51
CA LYS A 284 -11.25 -13.42 -1.82
C LYS A 284 -11.05 -13.30 -0.30
N MET A 285 -11.89 -12.49 0.35
CA MET A 285 -11.80 -12.21 1.79
C MET A 285 -11.72 -13.47 2.66
N LYS A 286 -12.49 -14.53 2.38
CA LYS A 286 -12.43 -15.78 3.16
C LYS A 286 -11.06 -16.48 3.07
N ALA A 287 -10.43 -16.48 1.90
CA ALA A 287 -9.10 -17.05 1.73
C ALA A 287 -8.02 -16.18 2.39
N PHE A 288 -8.17 -14.85 2.30
CA PHE A 288 -7.31 -13.88 2.97
C PHE A 288 -7.32 -14.06 4.49
N LEU A 289 -8.48 -14.21 5.12
CA LEU A 289 -8.58 -14.38 6.58
C LEU A 289 -7.80 -15.61 7.08
N ARG A 290 -7.72 -16.68 6.28
CA ARG A 290 -6.96 -17.90 6.64
C ARG A 290 -5.43 -17.67 6.75
N LEU A 291 -4.91 -16.60 6.15
CA LEU A 291 -3.49 -16.21 6.36
C LEU A 291 -3.24 -15.78 7.81
N PHE A 292 -4.25 -15.23 8.48
CA PHE A 292 -4.12 -14.81 9.88
C PHE A 292 -4.10 -15.95 10.90
N ASP A 293 -4.48 -17.16 10.46
CA ASP A 293 -4.32 -18.38 11.29
C ASP A 293 -2.87 -18.87 11.30
N LYS A 294 -2.04 -18.38 10.34
CA LYS A 294 -0.63 -18.75 10.18
C LYS A 294 0.33 -17.64 10.67
N LEU A 295 -0.20 -16.48 11.13
CA LEU A 295 0.55 -15.35 11.68
C LEU A 295 0.71 -15.44 13.19
#